data_6c877533482855117698daf8c67dd1f9
#
_entry.id   6c877533482855117698daf8c67dd1f9
#
_cell.length_a   1.000
_cell.length_b   1.000
_cell.length_c   1.000
_cell.angle_alpha   90.00
_cell.angle_beta   90.00
_cell.angle_gamma   90.00
#
_symmetry.space_group_name_H-M   'P 1'
#
loop_
_entity.id
_entity.type
_entity.pdbx_description
1 polymer ?
#
loop_
_entity_poly.entity_id
_entity_poly.type
_entity_poly.pdbx_seq_one_letter_code
_entity_poly.pdbx_strand_id
1 'polypeptide(L)'
;MAVAQTVEDFLAKHGIDYTLVSHPHTGSSHETAEAAHVNEDHIAKAVIVKDTGGYAMVVVPAGNWVEIEHLRKELRRDFHLATENQLAELFSDCEAGAVPPLGPAYGLETFLDRALSSLANVYFEAGDHEKLIHTSGEDFRTLLGGVRHGYYSHDN
;
A
#
# COMPACT_ATOMS: atom_id res chain seq x y z
N MET A 1 -2.76 19.20 -2.58
CA MET A 1 -1.58 18.36 -2.86
C MET A 1 -1.78 17.58 -4.15
N ALA A 2 -0.70 17.19 -4.77
CA ALA A 2 -0.71 16.36 -5.97
C ALA A 2 -0.30 14.93 -5.64
N VAL A 3 -0.35 14.07 -6.63
CA VAL A 3 0.22 12.72 -6.55
C VAL A 3 1.71 12.82 -6.19
N ALA A 4 2.18 11.96 -5.29
CA ALA A 4 3.58 11.98 -4.85
C ALA A 4 4.52 11.77 -6.04
N GLN A 5 5.57 12.57 -6.08
CA GLN A 5 6.55 12.51 -7.19
C GLN A 5 7.21 11.13 -7.30
N THR A 6 7.52 10.50 -6.16
CA THR A 6 8.08 9.15 -6.14
C THR A 6 7.18 8.16 -6.86
N VAL A 7 5.87 8.29 -6.68
CA VAL A 7 4.88 7.41 -7.32
C VAL A 7 4.85 7.64 -8.83
N GLU A 8 4.78 8.91 -9.25
CA GLU A 8 4.77 9.25 -10.68
C GLU A 8 6.01 8.71 -11.39
N ASP A 9 7.18 8.91 -10.80
CA ASP A 9 8.45 8.46 -11.37
C ASP A 9 8.51 6.93 -11.45
N PHE A 10 8.03 6.25 -10.42
CA PHE A 10 8.03 4.79 -10.38
C PHE A 10 7.12 4.18 -11.44
N LEU A 11 5.91 4.73 -11.59
CA LEU A 11 4.98 4.28 -12.62
C LEU A 11 5.53 4.52 -14.02
N ALA A 12 6.12 5.68 -14.26
CA ALA A 12 6.72 6.03 -15.54
C ALA A 12 7.90 5.10 -15.87
N LYS A 13 8.75 4.82 -14.90
CA LYS A 13 9.91 3.93 -15.06
C LYS A 13 9.49 2.52 -15.49
N HIS A 14 8.35 2.04 -15.00
CA HIS A 14 7.85 0.72 -15.32
C HIS A 14 6.92 0.69 -16.53
N GLY A 15 6.65 1.85 -17.14
CA GLY A 15 5.79 1.94 -18.31
C GLY A 15 4.35 1.51 -18.06
N ILE A 16 3.85 1.75 -16.85
CA ILE A 16 2.51 1.32 -16.44
C ILE A 16 1.48 2.37 -16.84
N ASP A 17 0.42 1.92 -17.51
CA ASP A 17 -0.75 2.73 -17.78
C ASP A 17 -1.67 2.69 -16.56
N TYR A 18 -2.11 3.87 -16.11
CA TYR A 18 -2.98 3.97 -14.97
C TYR A 18 -3.97 5.11 -15.14
N THR A 19 -5.07 5.05 -14.40
CA THR A 19 -6.03 6.15 -14.35
C THR A 19 -6.09 6.70 -12.93
N LEU A 20 -6.50 7.94 -12.81
CA LEU A 20 -6.70 8.60 -11.51
C LEU A 20 -8.19 8.66 -11.21
N VAL A 21 -8.56 8.24 -10.02
CA VAL A 21 -9.93 8.34 -9.51
C VAL A 21 -9.94 9.40 -8.42
N SER A 22 -10.53 10.55 -8.73
CA SER A 22 -10.62 11.65 -7.77
C SER A 22 -11.74 11.41 -6.78
N HIS A 23 -11.53 11.80 -5.54
CA HIS A 23 -12.52 11.74 -4.48
C HIS A 23 -12.30 12.91 -3.51
N PRO A 24 -13.30 13.30 -2.71
CA PRO A 24 -13.09 14.30 -1.67
C PRO A 24 -12.01 13.86 -0.70
N HIS A 25 -11.30 14.81 -0.11
CA HIS A 25 -10.25 14.53 0.87
C HIS A 25 -10.80 13.68 2.03
N THR A 26 -10.11 12.61 2.36
CA THR A 26 -10.53 11.64 3.39
C THR A 26 -9.39 11.35 4.35
N GLY A 27 -9.73 10.82 5.54
CA GLY A 27 -8.73 10.54 6.56
C GLY A 27 -8.38 9.06 6.72
N SER A 28 -9.08 8.16 6.02
CA SER A 28 -8.87 6.71 6.16
C SER A 28 -9.17 5.99 4.86
N SER A 29 -8.67 4.75 4.75
CA SER A 29 -8.94 3.90 3.58
C SER A 29 -10.43 3.55 3.45
N HIS A 30 -11.13 3.38 4.58
CA HIS A 30 -12.57 3.12 4.58
C HIS A 30 -13.34 4.30 4.01
N GLU A 31 -13.06 5.53 4.48
CA GLU A 31 -13.68 6.74 3.96
C GLU A 31 -13.35 6.95 2.48
N THR A 32 -12.13 6.64 2.08
CA THR A 32 -11.70 6.74 0.68
C THR A 32 -12.51 5.79 -0.19
N ALA A 33 -12.71 4.54 0.24
CA ALA A 33 -13.49 3.56 -0.49
C ALA A 33 -14.93 4.05 -0.70
N GLU A 34 -15.56 4.58 0.35
CA GLU A 34 -16.91 5.14 0.26
C GLU A 34 -16.97 6.34 -0.68
N ALA A 35 -16.05 7.28 -0.54
CA ALA A 35 -16.02 8.50 -1.33
C ALA A 35 -15.76 8.24 -2.82
N ALA A 36 -14.94 7.25 -3.13
CA ALA A 36 -14.60 6.89 -4.51
C ALA A 36 -15.55 5.84 -5.10
N HIS A 37 -16.49 5.31 -4.33
CA HIS A 37 -17.41 4.23 -4.73
C HIS A 37 -16.66 2.97 -5.20
N VAL A 38 -15.60 2.61 -4.49
CA VAL A 38 -14.77 1.44 -4.76
C VAL A 38 -14.87 0.47 -3.58
N ASN A 39 -14.94 -0.82 -3.86
CA ASN A 39 -14.94 -1.84 -2.82
C ASN A 39 -13.59 -1.87 -2.10
N GLU A 40 -13.60 -1.86 -0.76
CA GLU A 40 -12.39 -1.90 0.07
C GLU A 40 -11.48 -3.09 -0.26
N ASP A 41 -12.05 -4.22 -0.68
CA ASP A 41 -11.28 -5.41 -1.04
C ASP A 41 -10.41 -5.21 -2.28
N HIS A 42 -10.72 -4.20 -3.08
CA HIS A 42 -9.94 -3.83 -4.27
C HIS A 42 -8.97 -2.69 -4.05
N ILE A 43 -8.95 -2.13 -2.84
CA ILE A 43 -7.99 -1.09 -2.47
C ILE A 43 -6.85 -1.73 -1.71
N ALA A 44 -5.63 -1.56 -2.21
CA ALA A 44 -4.41 -1.98 -1.52
C ALA A 44 -3.98 -0.86 -0.57
N LYS A 45 -3.70 -1.22 0.67
CA LYS A 45 -3.13 -0.28 1.64
C LYS A 45 -1.78 -0.77 2.14
N ALA A 46 -0.95 0.17 2.52
CA ALA A 46 0.37 -0.10 3.07
C ALA A 46 0.35 -0.04 4.59
N VAL A 47 0.90 -1.06 5.24
CA VAL A 47 1.15 -1.04 6.68
C VAL A 47 2.66 -1.18 6.88
N ILE A 48 3.26 -0.22 7.56
CA ILE A 48 4.71 -0.21 7.74
C ILE A 48 5.05 -0.82 9.10
N VAL A 49 5.93 -1.79 9.05
CA VAL A 49 6.43 -2.50 10.23
C VAL A 49 7.94 -2.32 10.33
N LYS A 50 8.46 -2.51 11.52
CA LYS A 50 9.88 -2.31 11.82
C LYS A 50 10.39 -3.41 12.72
N ASP A 51 11.63 -3.85 12.48
CA ASP A 51 12.40 -4.68 13.40
C ASP A 51 13.82 -4.12 13.50
N THR A 52 14.72 -4.87 14.11
CA THR A 52 16.12 -4.44 14.24
C THR A 52 16.84 -4.30 12.89
N GLY A 53 16.36 -4.98 11.86
CA GLY A 53 16.94 -4.93 10.51
C GLY A 53 16.43 -3.76 9.67
N GLY A 54 15.42 -3.04 10.13
CA GLY A 54 14.86 -1.89 9.42
C GLY A 54 13.36 -1.98 9.19
N TYR A 55 12.90 -1.21 8.20
CA TYR A 55 11.48 -1.10 7.86
C TYR A 55 11.09 -2.09 6.78
N ALA A 56 9.83 -2.52 6.82
CA ALA A 56 9.21 -3.31 5.77
C ALA A 56 7.78 -2.84 5.55
N MET A 57 7.26 -3.08 4.36
CA MET A 57 5.88 -2.74 4.02
C MET A 57 5.07 -4.02 3.83
N VAL A 58 3.91 -4.09 4.49
CA VAL A 58 2.94 -5.17 4.28
C VAL A 58 1.77 -4.59 3.52
N VAL A 59 1.49 -5.11 2.34
CA VAL A 59 0.43 -4.61 1.45
C VAL A 59 -0.77 -5.54 1.56
N VAL A 60 -1.88 -5.00 2.04
CA VAL A 60 -3.10 -5.75 2.36
C VAL A 60 -4.35 -5.04 1.82
N PRO A 61 -5.49 -5.75 1.68
CA PRO A 61 -6.75 -5.08 1.34
C PRO A 61 -7.12 -4.04 2.40
N ALA A 62 -7.68 -2.91 1.97
CA ALA A 62 -7.99 -1.79 2.86
C ALA A 62 -8.95 -2.16 3.99
N GLY A 63 -9.85 -3.11 3.76
CA GLY A 63 -10.79 -3.59 4.78
C GLY A 63 -10.21 -4.57 5.79
N ASN A 64 -8.96 -4.99 5.62
CA ASN A 64 -8.35 -6.02 6.46
C ASN A 64 -7.44 -5.42 7.53
N TRP A 65 -7.22 -6.23 8.57
CA TRP A 65 -6.27 -5.93 9.65
C TRP A 65 -5.03 -6.82 9.49
N VAL A 66 -3.85 -6.23 9.64
CA VAL A 66 -2.59 -6.99 9.61
C VAL A 66 -2.48 -7.86 10.86
N GLU A 67 -2.15 -9.13 10.68
CA GLU A 67 -1.93 -10.07 11.77
C GLU A 67 -0.45 -10.06 12.18
N ILE A 68 -0.07 -9.14 13.04
CA ILE A 68 1.33 -8.94 13.47
C ILE A 68 1.93 -10.21 14.06
N GLU A 69 1.19 -10.93 14.91
CA GLU A 69 1.70 -12.16 15.53
C GLU A 69 1.98 -13.24 14.49
N HIS A 70 1.11 -13.39 13.50
CA HIS A 70 1.31 -14.34 12.42
C HIS A 70 2.52 -13.94 11.57
N LEU A 71 2.66 -12.65 11.29
CA LEU A 71 3.78 -12.10 10.54
C LEU A 71 5.11 -12.38 11.25
N ARG A 72 5.16 -12.17 12.56
CA ARG A 72 6.34 -12.45 13.37
C ARG A 72 6.75 -13.93 13.28
N LYS A 73 5.77 -14.82 13.42
CA LYS A 73 6.01 -16.27 13.39
C LYS A 73 6.47 -16.74 12.02
N GLU A 74 5.78 -16.32 10.97
CA GLU A 74 6.07 -16.78 9.61
C GLU A 74 7.44 -16.29 9.14
N LEU A 75 7.77 -15.03 9.42
CA LEU A 75 9.01 -14.42 8.96
C LEU A 75 10.16 -14.55 9.97
N ARG A 76 9.88 -15.02 11.18
CA ARG A 76 10.84 -15.16 12.28
C ARG A 76 11.55 -13.84 12.58
N ARG A 77 10.78 -12.75 12.60
CA ARG A 77 11.27 -11.41 12.86
C ARG A 77 10.36 -10.71 13.86
N ASP A 78 10.94 -9.92 14.74
CA ASP A 78 10.20 -9.23 15.79
C ASP A 78 9.65 -7.91 15.31
N PHE A 79 8.74 -7.97 14.32
CA PHE A 79 8.11 -6.80 13.75
C PHE A 79 7.13 -6.14 14.71
N HIS A 80 7.11 -4.83 14.68
CA HIS A 80 6.08 -4.02 15.32
C HIS A 80 5.72 -2.85 14.39
N LEU A 81 4.57 -2.22 14.64
CA LEU A 81 4.12 -1.11 13.78
C LEU A 81 5.06 0.08 13.89
N ALA A 82 5.38 0.71 12.76
CA ALA A 82 6.12 1.96 12.73
C ALA A 82 5.25 3.08 13.32
N THR A 83 5.90 4.08 13.93
CA THR A 83 5.20 5.25 14.46
C THR A 83 4.88 6.23 13.33
N GLU A 84 3.92 7.14 13.60
CA GLU A 84 3.57 8.18 12.62
C GLU A 84 4.76 9.09 12.29
N ASN A 85 5.62 9.40 13.26
CA ASN A 85 6.83 10.18 13.02
C ASN A 85 7.78 9.46 12.07
N GLN A 86 7.92 8.13 12.23
CA GLN A 86 8.74 7.32 11.34
C GLN A 86 8.15 7.29 9.92
N LEU A 87 6.83 7.20 9.80
CA LEU A 87 6.17 7.25 8.50
C LEU A 87 6.39 8.59 7.80
N ALA A 88 6.31 9.68 8.53
CA ALA A 88 6.54 11.02 7.98
C ALA A 88 7.96 11.18 7.41
N GLU A 89 8.94 10.56 8.04
CA GLU A 89 10.32 10.57 7.54
C GLU A 89 10.50 9.71 6.30
N LEU A 90 9.90 8.51 6.28
CA LEU A 90 10.00 7.58 5.16
C LEU A 90 9.25 8.06 3.92
N PHE A 91 8.12 8.72 4.11
CA PHE A 91 7.21 9.13 3.04
C PHE A 91 6.99 10.64 3.06
N SER A 92 8.08 11.38 2.97
CA SER A 92 8.07 12.84 3.06
C SER A 92 7.27 13.55 1.96
N ASP A 93 7.03 12.86 0.83
CA ASP A 93 6.24 13.38 -0.28
C ASP A 93 4.76 12.98 -0.21
N CYS A 94 4.31 12.40 0.93
CA CYS A 94 2.93 11.93 1.11
C CYS A 94 2.29 12.57 2.34
N GLU A 95 0.98 12.75 2.29
CA GLU A 95 0.21 13.07 3.50
C GLU A 95 0.15 11.85 4.43
N ALA A 96 -0.03 12.13 5.72
CA ALA A 96 -0.19 11.08 6.72
C ALA A 96 -1.39 10.17 6.35
N GLY A 97 -1.17 8.88 6.36
CA GLY A 97 -2.20 7.88 6.03
C GLY A 97 -2.44 7.66 4.54
N ALA A 98 -1.81 8.41 3.66
CA ALA A 98 -1.94 8.25 2.20
C ALA A 98 -0.72 7.57 1.57
N VAL A 99 -0.05 6.71 2.33
CA VAL A 99 1.16 6.01 1.88
C VAL A 99 0.83 5.08 0.72
N PRO A 100 1.50 5.24 -0.43
CA PRO A 100 1.30 4.33 -1.56
C PRO A 100 1.84 2.93 -1.24
N PRO A 101 1.12 1.86 -1.60
CA PRO A 101 1.58 0.48 -1.32
C PRO A 101 2.61 0.00 -2.34
N LEU A 102 3.59 0.85 -2.61
CA LEU A 102 4.66 0.60 -3.58
C LEU A 102 6.01 0.61 -2.85
N GLY A 103 6.21 -0.37 -1.95
CA GLY A 103 7.43 -0.48 -1.16
C GLY A 103 8.71 -0.39 -2.00
N PRO A 104 8.79 -1.08 -3.16
CA PRO A 104 9.99 -0.99 -4.00
C PRO A 104 10.33 0.43 -4.47
N ALA A 105 9.32 1.31 -4.62
CA ALA A 105 9.55 2.71 -5.01
C ALA A 105 10.29 3.50 -3.93
N TYR A 106 10.17 3.05 -2.67
CA TYR A 106 10.80 3.69 -1.51
C TYR A 106 11.96 2.86 -0.96
N GLY A 107 12.40 1.84 -1.69
CA GLY A 107 13.51 1.00 -1.27
C GLY A 107 13.20 0.11 -0.08
N LEU A 108 11.94 -0.20 0.14
CA LEU A 108 11.50 -1.01 1.29
C LEU A 108 11.27 -2.47 0.91
N GLU A 109 11.69 -3.37 1.79
CA GLU A 109 11.29 -4.77 1.74
C GLU A 109 9.76 -4.83 1.80
N THR A 110 9.13 -5.65 0.96
CA THR A 110 7.68 -5.63 0.81
C THR A 110 7.11 -7.03 0.82
N PHE A 111 5.96 -7.19 1.47
CA PHE A 111 5.20 -8.43 1.54
C PHE A 111 3.79 -8.17 1.02
N LEU A 112 3.33 -8.97 0.07
CA LEU A 112 2.01 -8.80 -0.55
C LEU A 112 1.05 -9.86 -0.06
N ASP A 113 -0.08 -9.44 0.52
CA ASP A 113 -1.13 -10.36 0.92
C ASP A 113 -1.75 -11.04 -0.31
N ARG A 114 -1.93 -12.35 -0.24
CA ARG A 114 -2.48 -13.13 -1.34
C ARG A 114 -3.89 -12.71 -1.76
N ALA A 115 -4.64 -12.09 -0.87
CA ALA A 115 -5.98 -11.57 -1.22
C ALA A 115 -5.92 -10.54 -2.35
N LEU A 116 -4.78 -9.88 -2.55
CA LEU A 116 -4.59 -8.91 -3.64
C LEU A 116 -3.96 -9.53 -4.89
N SER A 117 -3.41 -10.74 -4.79
CA SER A 117 -2.61 -11.34 -5.86
C SER A 117 -3.40 -11.73 -7.11
N SER A 118 -4.70 -11.94 -6.98
CA SER A 118 -5.55 -12.44 -8.09
C SER A 118 -6.59 -11.43 -8.56
N LEU A 119 -6.56 -10.20 -8.07
CA LEU A 119 -7.53 -9.18 -8.46
C LEU A 119 -7.29 -8.72 -9.90
N ALA A 120 -8.39 -8.50 -10.63
CA ALA A 120 -8.31 -7.95 -11.98
C ALA A 120 -8.02 -6.44 -11.98
N ASN A 121 -8.47 -5.75 -10.93
CA ASN A 121 -8.29 -4.31 -10.78
C ASN A 121 -7.84 -3.99 -9.36
N VAL A 122 -6.89 -3.08 -9.23
CA VAL A 122 -6.36 -2.64 -7.94
C VAL A 122 -6.36 -1.11 -7.89
N TYR A 123 -6.79 -0.57 -6.76
CA TYR A 123 -6.78 0.86 -6.48
C TYR A 123 -5.87 1.12 -5.29
N PHE A 124 -5.18 2.24 -5.27
CA PHE A 124 -4.33 2.59 -4.13
C PHE A 124 -4.10 4.09 -4.02
N GLU A 125 -3.79 4.53 -2.80
CA GLU A 125 -3.52 5.93 -2.52
C GLU A 125 -2.29 6.44 -3.29
N ALA A 126 -2.37 7.71 -3.66
CA ALA A 126 -1.34 8.36 -4.48
C ALA A 126 -0.54 9.40 -3.69
N GLY A 127 -0.72 9.48 -2.37
CA GLY A 127 0.02 10.38 -1.49
C GLY A 127 -0.74 11.62 -1.02
N ASP A 128 -1.95 11.88 -1.49
CA ASP A 128 -2.68 13.12 -1.20
C ASP A 128 -4.08 12.97 -0.60
N HIS A 129 -4.57 11.76 -0.37
CA HIS A 129 -5.94 11.48 0.10
C HIS A 129 -7.06 12.03 -0.80
N GLU A 130 -6.76 12.43 -2.01
CA GLU A 130 -7.73 12.99 -2.95
C GLU A 130 -7.81 12.21 -4.25
N LYS A 131 -6.82 11.37 -4.54
CA LYS A 131 -6.76 10.57 -5.75
C LYS A 131 -6.35 9.14 -5.43
N LEU A 132 -7.06 8.20 -6.05
CA LEU A 132 -6.63 6.81 -6.10
C LEU A 132 -6.04 6.55 -7.47
N ILE A 133 -4.98 5.77 -7.50
CA ILE A 133 -4.45 5.23 -8.75
C ILE A 133 -5.17 3.91 -9.01
N HIS A 134 -5.64 3.73 -10.23
CA HIS A 134 -6.26 2.49 -10.69
C HIS A 134 -5.37 1.84 -11.74
N THR A 135 -4.97 0.62 -11.49
CA THR A 135 -4.23 -0.21 -12.44
C THR A 135 -4.93 -1.56 -12.62
N SER A 136 -4.55 -2.30 -13.66
CA SER A 136 -4.90 -3.72 -13.71
C SER A 136 -4.15 -4.45 -12.59
N GLY A 137 -4.69 -5.58 -12.16
CA GLY A 137 -4.00 -6.41 -11.17
C GLY A 137 -2.66 -6.92 -11.67
N GLU A 138 -2.56 -7.21 -12.96
CA GLU A 138 -1.30 -7.62 -13.59
C GLU A 138 -0.23 -6.53 -13.48
N ASP A 139 -0.58 -5.29 -13.80
CA ASP A 139 0.33 -4.16 -13.70
C ASP A 139 0.74 -3.90 -12.24
N PHE A 140 -0.21 -4.02 -11.31
CA PHE A 140 0.10 -3.88 -9.89
C PHE A 140 1.12 -4.92 -9.43
N ARG A 141 0.96 -6.17 -9.84
CA ARG A 141 1.92 -7.24 -9.53
C ARG A 141 3.29 -6.96 -10.17
N THR A 142 3.30 -6.41 -11.38
CA THR A 142 4.54 -6.00 -12.06
C THR A 142 5.27 -4.91 -11.28
N LEU A 143 4.53 -3.92 -10.77
CA LEU A 143 5.10 -2.83 -9.95
C LEU A 143 5.76 -3.35 -8.68
N LEU A 144 5.18 -4.36 -8.06
CA LEU A 144 5.74 -4.94 -6.84
C LEU A 144 6.87 -5.94 -7.13
N GLY A 145 6.94 -6.45 -8.37
CA GLY A 145 8.01 -7.36 -8.77
C GLY A 145 7.97 -8.69 -8.02
N GLY A 146 9.11 -9.20 -7.63
CA GLY A 146 9.25 -10.50 -6.97
C GLY A 146 9.08 -10.46 -5.45
N VAL A 147 8.24 -9.61 -4.91
CA VAL A 147 8.02 -9.55 -3.45
C VAL A 147 7.39 -10.85 -2.94
N ARG A 148 7.60 -11.14 -1.66
CA ARG A 148 7.07 -12.33 -1.03
C ARG A 148 5.55 -12.21 -0.85
N HIS A 149 4.83 -13.27 -1.21
CA HIS A 149 3.37 -13.37 -1.04
C HIS A 149 3.05 -14.27 0.16
N GLY A 150 1.96 -14.00 0.84
CA GLY A 150 1.49 -14.80 1.95
C GLY A 150 0.15 -14.33 2.48
N TYR A 151 -0.28 -14.90 3.59
CA TYR A 151 -1.50 -14.51 4.28
C TYR A 151 -1.12 -13.68 5.49
N TYR A 152 -1.23 -12.38 5.38
CA TYR A 152 -0.74 -11.43 6.40
C TYR A 152 -1.84 -10.63 7.09
N SER A 153 -3.08 -10.84 6.69
CA SER A 153 -4.20 -10.08 7.21
C SER A 153 -5.48 -10.91 7.28
N HIS A 154 -6.47 -10.39 7.98
CA HIS A 154 -7.81 -10.98 8.04
C HIS A 154 -8.85 -9.87 7.89
N ASP A 155 -10.04 -10.22 7.41
CA ASP A 155 -11.17 -9.30 7.35
C ASP A 155 -11.86 -9.22 8.73
N ASN A 156 -12.67 -8.21 8.87
CA ASN A 156 -13.40 -7.95 10.11
C ASN A 156 -14.66 -8.82 10.22
#